data_25297a52006fe16a1ab9fdb93471fc7c
#
_entry.id   25297a52006fe16a1ab9fdb93471fc7c
#
_cell.length_a   1.000
_cell.length_b   1.000
_cell.length_c   1.000
_cell.angle_alpha   90.00
_cell.angle_beta   90.00
_cell.angle_gamma   90.00
#
_symmetry.space_group_name_H-M   'P 1'
#
loop_
_entity.id
_entity.type
_entity.pdbx_description
1 polymer ?
#
loop_
_entity_poly.entity_id
_entity_poly.type
_entity_poly.pdbx_seq_one_letter_code
_entity_poly.pdbx_strand_id
1 'polypeptide(L)'
;MNIQDLLKFAANQGASDVHLQGGSPPMLRIGGQLRGVEGAKVPDDQLLAFLRSVAPASLGELDAAIDGGSRFAFAVEGLARFRAALYRNEERPGVCLRVIPTRPGSIESLGLPPVLRELAIARRGLTLIVGASGSGRTTTQAAMVDAVNRSRPAAVVTVESPAEFVHEPDKALFTRVDPGLGADGATRAVDRALELDPDLIVLGELDRTEVALAAVLRAVESGRHVVASMRTSSTIRALEQLLDPVAPERKSAIKARLAAALEAIVALRLATTKEGGRRPVVEVFRGLHQTRELYLANRLDDIARLMAGQQGGMQEFDRQLLAMYRAGQVSGTEALRLATDPEALGAELQAGRRPAA
;
A
#
# COMPACT_ATOMS: atom_id res chain seq x y z
N MET A 1 14.39 25.53 -18.08
CA MET A 1 13.75 24.24 -18.39
C MET A 1 12.27 24.35 -18.01
N ASN A 2 11.36 23.98 -18.91
CA ASN A 2 9.93 23.99 -18.58
C ASN A 2 9.64 22.87 -17.55
N ILE A 3 8.73 23.12 -16.58
CA ILE A 3 8.37 22.12 -15.56
C ILE A 3 7.81 20.84 -16.22
N GLN A 4 7.06 20.95 -17.31
CA GLN A 4 6.55 19.76 -18.01
C GLN A 4 7.67 18.88 -18.59
N ASP A 5 8.75 19.51 -19.13
CA ASP A 5 9.91 18.76 -19.63
C ASP A 5 10.70 18.11 -18.49
N LEU A 6 10.77 18.78 -17.34
CA LEU A 6 11.33 18.20 -16.12
C LEU A 6 10.53 17.00 -15.65
N LEU A 7 9.20 17.03 -15.69
CA LEU A 7 8.35 15.88 -15.32
C LEU A 7 8.56 14.71 -16.28
N LYS A 8 8.69 14.97 -17.58
CA LYS A 8 9.05 13.93 -18.56
C LYS A 8 10.41 13.30 -18.26
N PHE A 9 11.40 14.15 -17.99
CA PHE A 9 12.74 13.69 -17.61
C PHE A 9 12.69 12.84 -16.34
N ALA A 10 12.00 13.31 -15.30
CA ALA A 10 11.86 12.59 -14.04
C ALA A 10 11.21 11.22 -14.20
N ALA A 11 10.11 11.13 -14.98
CA ALA A 11 9.43 9.87 -15.27
C ALA A 11 10.34 8.89 -16.03
N ASN A 12 11.09 9.38 -17.03
CA ASN A 12 12.04 8.56 -17.80
C ASN A 12 13.23 8.06 -16.95
N GLN A 13 13.64 8.81 -15.93
CA GLN A 13 14.67 8.41 -14.97
C GLN A 13 14.14 7.48 -13.85
N GLY A 14 12.85 7.14 -13.86
CA GLY A 14 12.24 6.33 -12.82
C GLY A 14 12.20 7.03 -11.45
N ALA A 15 12.09 8.36 -11.45
CA ALA A 15 11.97 9.11 -10.22
C ALA A 15 10.63 8.80 -9.52
N SER A 16 10.68 8.58 -8.20
CA SER A 16 9.47 8.41 -7.39
C SER A 16 8.85 9.75 -6.99
N ASP A 17 9.68 10.78 -6.79
CA ASP A 17 9.21 12.10 -6.39
C ASP A 17 10.04 13.20 -7.09
N VAL A 18 9.37 14.32 -7.38
CA VAL A 18 9.96 15.56 -7.89
C VAL A 18 9.70 16.64 -6.86
N HIS A 19 10.74 17.26 -6.35
CA HIS A 19 10.65 18.37 -5.39
C HIS A 19 10.96 19.68 -6.11
N LEU A 20 10.01 20.59 -6.12
CA LEU A 20 10.13 21.94 -6.67
C LEU A 20 9.91 22.96 -5.56
N GLN A 21 10.80 23.92 -5.47
CA GLN A 21 10.66 25.06 -4.59
C GLN A 21 11.10 26.31 -5.35
N GLY A 22 10.33 27.36 -5.24
CA GLY A 22 10.64 28.63 -5.87
C GLY A 22 12.03 29.14 -5.48
N GLY A 23 12.79 29.63 -6.45
CA GLY A 23 14.15 30.10 -6.27
C GLY A 23 15.21 29.01 -6.04
N SER A 24 14.86 27.73 -6.09
CA SER A 24 15.76 26.59 -5.86
C SER A 24 15.88 25.68 -7.08
N PRO A 25 17.00 24.94 -7.25
CA PRO A 25 17.09 23.89 -8.26
C PRO A 25 16.11 22.74 -7.96
N PRO A 26 15.56 22.11 -9.01
CA PRO A 26 14.74 20.91 -8.82
C PRO A 26 15.52 19.75 -8.21
N MET A 27 14.84 18.93 -7.42
CA MET A 27 15.41 17.71 -6.86
C MET A 27 14.53 16.50 -7.23
N LEU A 28 15.15 15.39 -7.63
CA LEU A 28 14.48 14.13 -7.94
C LEU A 28 14.84 13.06 -6.92
N ARG A 29 13.87 12.25 -6.52
CA ARG A 29 14.14 11.05 -5.74
C ARG A 29 14.17 9.84 -6.66
N ILE A 30 15.36 9.25 -6.84
CA ILE A 30 15.59 8.08 -7.70
C ILE A 30 16.18 6.96 -6.86
N GLY A 31 15.56 5.79 -6.84
CA GLY A 31 16.01 4.65 -6.04
C GLY A 31 16.06 4.95 -4.52
N GLY A 32 15.22 5.88 -4.04
CA GLY A 32 15.19 6.33 -2.64
C GLY A 32 16.18 7.46 -2.32
N GLN A 33 17.15 7.73 -3.19
CA GLN A 33 18.15 8.80 -3.02
C GLN A 33 17.67 10.11 -3.66
N LEU A 34 17.90 11.23 -2.96
CA LEU A 34 17.61 12.56 -3.48
C LEU A 34 18.80 13.04 -4.34
N ARG A 35 18.52 13.48 -5.58
CA ARG A 35 19.52 13.96 -6.54
C ARG A 35 19.11 15.33 -7.09
N GLY A 36 20.03 16.26 -7.14
CA GLY A 36 19.84 17.56 -7.78
C GLY A 36 19.76 17.41 -9.30
N VAL A 37 18.90 18.21 -9.93
CA VAL A 37 18.91 18.38 -11.39
C VAL A 37 19.78 19.59 -11.70
N GLU A 38 20.85 19.39 -12.45
CA GLU A 38 21.70 20.51 -12.91
C GLU A 38 20.91 21.43 -13.83
N GLY A 39 20.96 22.72 -13.58
CA GLY A 39 20.27 23.70 -14.38
C GLY A 39 19.80 24.93 -13.59
N ALA A 40 18.95 25.75 -14.22
CA ALA A 40 18.42 26.94 -13.63
C ALA A 40 17.46 26.65 -12.46
N LYS A 41 17.46 27.54 -11.48
CA LYS A 41 16.48 27.59 -10.41
C LYS A 41 15.07 27.74 -11.00
N VAL A 42 14.07 27.18 -10.32
CA VAL A 42 12.66 27.35 -10.70
C VAL A 42 12.17 28.71 -10.20
N PRO A 43 11.79 29.66 -11.07
CA PRO A 43 11.22 30.93 -10.64
C PRO A 43 9.89 30.73 -9.93
N ASP A 44 9.58 31.56 -8.93
CA ASP A 44 8.34 31.49 -8.15
C ASP A 44 7.10 31.62 -9.04
N ASP A 45 7.12 32.58 -9.97
CA ASP A 45 6.05 32.84 -10.94
C ASP A 45 5.81 31.64 -11.87
N GLN A 46 6.87 31.01 -12.34
CA GLN A 46 6.79 29.81 -13.18
C GLN A 46 6.17 28.63 -12.41
N LEU A 47 6.56 28.45 -11.14
CA LEU A 47 5.99 27.40 -10.30
C LEU A 47 4.50 27.65 -10.03
N LEU A 48 4.13 28.88 -9.67
CA LEU A 48 2.74 29.25 -9.43
C LEU A 48 1.89 29.12 -10.71
N ALA A 49 2.40 29.53 -11.88
CA ALA A 49 1.71 29.36 -13.15
C ALA A 49 1.47 27.88 -13.47
N PHE A 50 2.47 27.03 -13.26
CA PHE A 50 2.33 25.59 -13.43
C PHE A 50 1.26 25.01 -12.47
N LEU A 51 1.34 25.34 -11.17
CA LEU A 51 0.37 24.86 -10.19
C LEU A 51 -1.06 25.26 -10.53
N ARG A 52 -1.27 26.52 -10.97
CA ARG A 52 -2.60 26.98 -11.45
C ARG A 52 -3.09 26.18 -12.65
N SER A 53 -2.20 25.79 -13.56
CA SER A 53 -2.58 25.05 -14.76
C SER A 53 -3.03 23.60 -14.50
N VAL A 54 -2.60 23.02 -13.38
CA VAL A 54 -2.86 21.59 -13.04
C VAL A 54 -3.77 21.43 -11.82
N ALA A 55 -4.03 22.50 -11.07
CA ALA A 55 -4.89 22.48 -9.90
C ALA A 55 -6.35 22.23 -10.27
N PRO A 56 -7.07 21.36 -9.56
CA PRO A 56 -8.51 21.19 -9.79
C PRO A 56 -9.28 22.40 -9.27
N ALA A 57 -10.43 22.72 -9.89
CA ALA A 57 -11.29 23.84 -9.47
C ALA A 57 -11.72 23.75 -7.99
N SER A 58 -11.82 22.53 -7.45
CA SER A 58 -12.16 22.28 -6.04
C SER A 58 -11.07 22.68 -5.04
N LEU A 59 -9.85 23.02 -5.51
CA LEU A 59 -8.75 23.43 -4.62
C LEU A 59 -9.00 24.82 -4.01
N GLY A 60 -9.76 25.68 -4.67
CA GLY A 60 -9.97 27.07 -4.27
C GLY A 60 -8.77 27.96 -4.59
N GLU A 61 -8.55 28.99 -3.77
CA GLU A 61 -7.42 29.91 -3.93
C GLU A 61 -6.09 29.22 -3.72
N LEU A 62 -5.17 29.34 -4.68
CA LEU A 62 -3.88 28.60 -4.68
C LEU A 62 -2.99 28.99 -3.50
N ASP A 63 -2.92 30.27 -3.14
CA ASP A 63 -2.07 30.72 -2.03
C ASP A 63 -2.56 30.15 -0.69
N ALA A 64 -3.87 30.16 -0.45
CA ALA A 64 -4.48 29.54 0.73
C ALA A 64 -4.24 28.01 0.74
N ALA A 65 -4.27 27.37 -0.42
CA ALA A 65 -4.00 25.95 -0.55
C ALA A 65 -2.52 25.59 -0.27
N ILE A 66 -1.59 26.47 -0.68
CA ILE A 66 -0.16 26.31 -0.38
C ILE A 66 0.08 26.48 1.12
N ASP A 67 -0.50 27.50 1.74
CA ASP A 67 -0.37 27.78 3.18
C ASP A 67 -0.99 26.68 4.04
N GLY A 68 -2.11 26.12 3.58
CA GLY A 68 -2.81 25.01 4.23
C GLY A 68 -2.18 23.64 3.99
N GLY A 69 -1.10 23.52 3.20
CA GLY A 69 -0.47 22.24 2.89
C GLY A 69 -1.37 21.28 2.10
N SER A 70 -2.21 21.83 1.23
CA SER A 70 -3.21 21.07 0.48
C SER A 70 -2.58 20.00 -0.43
N ARG A 71 -3.37 18.99 -0.76
CA ARG A 71 -2.97 17.90 -1.65
C ARG A 71 -4.00 17.71 -2.76
N PHE A 72 -3.52 17.45 -3.96
CA PHE A 72 -4.36 17.06 -5.09
C PHE A 72 -3.61 16.14 -6.04
N ALA A 73 -4.32 15.56 -7.00
CA ALA A 73 -3.72 14.75 -8.04
C ALA A 73 -4.12 15.28 -9.41
N PHE A 74 -3.17 15.23 -10.36
CA PHE A 74 -3.37 15.61 -11.75
C PHE A 74 -2.69 14.62 -12.68
N ALA A 75 -3.12 14.57 -13.94
CA ALA A 75 -2.49 13.75 -14.96
C ALA A 75 -1.78 14.65 -15.98
N VAL A 76 -0.62 14.19 -16.45
CA VAL A 76 0.01 14.73 -17.65
C VAL A 76 -0.17 13.69 -18.74
N GLU A 77 -0.93 14.05 -19.77
CA GLU A 77 -1.32 13.13 -20.85
C GLU A 77 -0.10 12.50 -21.50
N GLY A 78 -0.16 11.18 -21.73
CA GLY A 78 0.93 10.40 -22.31
C GLY A 78 2.16 10.22 -21.44
N LEU A 79 2.16 10.71 -20.17
CA LEU A 79 3.32 10.64 -19.30
C LEU A 79 3.04 9.85 -18.01
N ALA A 80 2.36 10.47 -17.07
CA ALA A 80 2.10 9.91 -15.76
C ALA A 80 1.01 10.71 -15.04
N ARG A 81 0.51 10.13 -13.94
CA ARG A 81 -0.26 10.86 -12.94
C ARG A 81 0.65 11.30 -11.81
N PHE A 82 0.37 12.46 -11.22
CA PHE A 82 1.14 13.03 -10.14
C PHE A 82 0.24 13.35 -8.94
N ARG A 83 0.72 13.08 -7.73
CA ARG A 83 0.14 13.59 -6.50
C ARG A 83 0.98 14.76 -6.02
N ALA A 84 0.37 15.93 -5.99
CA ALA A 84 0.97 17.15 -5.48
C ALA A 84 0.68 17.29 -3.99
N ALA A 85 1.71 17.59 -3.21
CA ALA A 85 1.62 18.07 -1.83
C ALA A 85 2.23 19.46 -1.80
N LEU A 86 1.39 20.47 -1.59
CA LEU A 86 1.79 21.87 -1.54
C LEU A 86 2.37 22.22 -0.19
N TYR A 87 3.32 23.16 -0.16
CA TYR A 87 3.85 23.73 1.06
C TYR A 87 4.42 25.12 0.80
N ARG A 88 4.56 25.93 1.87
CA ARG A 88 5.31 27.17 1.85
C ARG A 88 6.56 26.99 2.68
N ASN A 89 7.69 27.42 2.14
CA ASN A 89 8.95 27.50 2.86
C ASN A 89 9.35 28.99 2.93
N GLU A 90 9.24 29.58 4.12
CA GLU A 90 9.28 31.03 4.32
C GLU A 90 8.20 31.70 3.44
N GLU A 91 8.58 32.55 2.51
CA GLU A 91 7.65 33.23 1.58
C GLU A 91 7.53 32.51 0.21
N ARG A 92 8.28 31.41 -0.01
CA ARG A 92 8.38 30.74 -1.31
C ARG A 92 7.43 29.56 -1.44
N PRO A 93 6.73 29.46 -2.60
CA PRO A 93 5.89 28.30 -2.88
C PRO A 93 6.75 27.05 -3.11
N GLY A 94 6.26 25.91 -2.66
CA GLY A 94 6.87 24.62 -2.89
C GLY A 94 5.86 23.52 -3.17
N VAL A 95 6.29 22.47 -3.87
CA VAL A 95 5.50 21.28 -4.11
C VAL A 95 6.37 20.03 -4.17
N CYS A 96 5.91 18.98 -3.53
CA CYS A 96 6.41 17.63 -3.75
C CYS A 96 5.43 16.89 -4.66
N LEU A 97 5.89 16.52 -5.86
CA LEU A 97 5.13 15.77 -6.85
C LEU A 97 5.55 14.30 -6.80
N ARG A 98 4.68 13.43 -6.28
CA ARG A 98 4.91 11.99 -6.37
C ARG A 98 4.42 11.46 -7.70
N VAL A 99 5.30 10.75 -8.41
CA VAL A 99 4.94 10.07 -9.66
C VAL A 99 4.08 8.85 -9.32
N ILE A 100 2.89 8.79 -9.91
CA ILE A 100 1.96 7.67 -9.78
C ILE A 100 2.03 6.88 -11.09
N PRO A 101 2.44 5.61 -11.04
CA PRO A 101 2.42 4.76 -12.23
C PRO A 101 1.00 4.69 -12.81
N THR A 102 0.88 4.81 -14.13
CA THR A 102 -0.41 4.73 -14.81
C THR A 102 -0.98 3.31 -14.86
N ARG A 103 -0.09 2.32 -14.72
CA ARG A 103 -0.47 0.90 -14.65
C ARG A 103 0.22 0.24 -13.46
N PRO A 104 -0.51 -0.47 -12.61
CA PRO A 104 0.11 -1.30 -11.59
C PRO A 104 0.86 -2.45 -12.26
N GLY A 105 1.99 -2.85 -11.67
CA GLY A 105 2.62 -4.12 -12.04
C GLY A 105 1.70 -5.29 -11.72
N SER A 106 1.82 -6.39 -12.46
CA SER A 106 1.12 -7.63 -12.10
C SER A 106 1.72 -8.25 -10.83
N ILE A 107 0.97 -9.12 -10.17
CA ILE A 107 1.44 -9.88 -9.00
C ILE A 107 2.79 -10.55 -9.30
N GLU A 108 2.91 -11.15 -10.46
CA GLU A 108 4.12 -11.86 -10.90
C GLU A 108 5.28 -10.91 -11.18
N SER A 109 5.03 -9.80 -11.92
CA SER A 109 6.09 -8.83 -12.26
C SER A 109 6.65 -8.11 -11.04
N LEU A 110 5.84 -7.96 -9.99
CA LEU A 110 6.26 -7.40 -8.71
C LEU A 110 7.00 -8.41 -7.82
N GLY A 111 7.04 -9.69 -8.20
CA GLY A 111 7.62 -10.76 -7.39
C GLY A 111 6.82 -11.10 -6.14
N LEU A 112 5.52 -10.84 -6.16
CA LEU A 112 4.59 -11.19 -5.08
C LEU A 112 4.23 -12.69 -5.15
N PRO A 113 3.96 -13.33 -4.00
CA PRO A 113 3.59 -14.75 -3.97
C PRO A 113 2.33 -15.06 -4.78
N PRO A 114 2.26 -16.23 -5.48
CA PRO A 114 1.09 -16.62 -6.29
C PRO A 114 -0.23 -16.67 -5.52
N VAL A 115 -0.20 -16.95 -4.21
CA VAL A 115 -1.38 -16.96 -3.35
C VAL A 115 -2.14 -15.63 -3.35
N LEU A 116 -1.45 -14.50 -3.63
CA LEU A 116 -2.12 -13.20 -3.73
C LEU A 116 -3.09 -13.14 -4.92
N ARG A 117 -2.84 -13.91 -5.99
CA ARG A 117 -3.80 -14.02 -7.11
C ARG A 117 -5.09 -14.72 -6.66
N GLU A 118 -4.97 -15.80 -5.88
CA GLU A 118 -6.13 -16.50 -5.33
C GLU A 118 -6.94 -15.59 -4.41
N LEU A 119 -6.23 -14.86 -3.52
CA LEU A 119 -6.84 -13.89 -2.62
C LEU A 119 -7.51 -12.73 -3.37
N ALA A 120 -6.90 -12.24 -4.45
CA ALA A 120 -7.46 -11.16 -5.24
C ALA A 120 -8.80 -11.53 -5.88
N ILE A 121 -8.90 -12.73 -6.48
CA ILE A 121 -10.11 -13.18 -7.19
C ILE A 121 -11.19 -13.78 -6.25
N ALA A 122 -10.93 -13.83 -4.94
CA ALA A 122 -11.94 -14.22 -3.96
C ALA A 122 -13.22 -13.39 -4.14
N ARG A 123 -14.37 -14.01 -3.88
CA ARG A 123 -15.66 -13.32 -4.09
C ARG A 123 -16.19 -12.67 -2.83
N ARG A 124 -15.65 -13.03 -1.67
CA ARG A 124 -16.08 -12.52 -0.36
C ARG A 124 -14.93 -12.61 0.64
N GLY A 125 -15.06 -11.94 1.76
CA GLY A 125 -14.09 -11.98 2.85
C GLY A 125 -13.26 -10.72 2.95
N LEU A 126 -12.48 -10.61 3.99
CA LEU A 126 -11.56 -9.50 4.26
C LEU A 126 -10.13 -9.93 3.99
N THR A 127 -9.47 -9.24 3.07
CA THR A 127 -8.03 -9.33 2.86
C THR A 127 -7.38 -8.03 3.33
N LEU A 128 -6.47 -8.11 4.31
CA LEU A 128 -5.72 -6.96 4.80
C LEU A 128 -4.30 -6.96 4.23
N ILE A 129 -3.89 -5.81 3.67
CA ILE A 129 -2.52 -5.57 3.23
C ILE A 129 -1.84 -4.67 4.25
N VAL A 130 -0.84 -5.19 4.96
CA VAL A 130 -0.23 -4.49 6.08
C VAL A 130 1.26 -4.25 5.87
N GLY A 131 1.82 -3.27 6.56
CA GLY A 131 3.24 -2.91 6.46
C GLY A 131 3.48 -1.45 6.85
N ALA A 132 4.74 -1.09 7.02
CA ALA A 132 5.16 0.28 7.28
C ALA A 132 4.88 1.21 6.08
N SER A 133 5.02 2.52 6.27
CA SER A 133 4.98 3.45 5.14
C SER A 133 6.11 3.14 4.14
N GLY A 134 5.76 3.11 2.85
CA GLY A 134 6.72 2.77 1.78
C GLY A 134 7.02 1.28 1.63
N SER A 135 6.32 0.36 2.33
CA SER A 135 6.53 -1.09 2.21
C SER A 135 5.93 -1.71 0.94
N GLY A 136 5.18 -0.96 0.14
CA GLY A 136 4.55 -1.45 -1.09
C GLY A 136 3.07 -1.84 -0.96
N ARG A 137 2.39 -1.49 0.16
CA ARG A 137 0.96 -1.80 0.38
C ARG A 137 0.07 -1.39 -0.79
N THR A 138 0.11 -0.12 -1.17
CA THR A 138 -0.73 0.43 -2.25
C THR A 138 -0.41 -0.21 -3.60
N THR A 139 0.87 -0.48 -3.88
CA THR A 139 1.28 -1.19 -5.09
C THR A 139 0.74 -2.62 -5.12
N THR A 140 0.75 -3.31 -3.97
CA THR A 140 0.21 -4.67 -3.84
C THR A 140 -1.31 -4.68 -3.98
N GLN A 141 -2.03 -3.74 -3.33
CA GLN A 141 -3.47 -3.58 -3.54
C GLN A 141 -3.80 -3.34 -5.00
N ALA A 142 -3.09 -2.42 -5.67
CA ALA A 142 -3.31 -2.12 -7.07
C ALA A 142 -3.07 -3.34 -7.98
N ALA A 143 -2.04 -4.16 -7.70
CA ALA A 143 -1.79 -5.40 -8.43
C ALA A 143 -2.91 -6.44 -8.22
N MET A 144 -3.46 -6.54 -7.00
CA MET A 144 -4.60 -7.42 -6.73
C MET A 144 -5.85 -6.94 -7.45
N VAL A 145 -6.12 -5.65 -7.46
CA VAL A 145 -7.25 -5.05 -8.19
C VAL A 145 -7.11 -5.27 -9.71
N ASP A 146 -5.90 -5.10 -10.26
CA ASP A 146 -5.62 -5.40 -11.67
C ASP A 146 -5.86 -6.88 -12.00
N ALA A 147 -5.50 -7.79 -11.09
CA ALA A 147 -5.79 -9.22 -11.26
C ALA A 147 -7.30 -9.51 -11.34
N VAL A 148 -8.15 -8.84 -10.54
CA VAL A 148 -9.62 -8.91 -10.65
C VAL A 148 -10.07 -8.36 -12.00
N ASN A 149 -9.61 -7.16 -12.36
CA ASN A 149 -9.96 -6.46 -13.60
C ASN A 149 -9.72 -7.31 -14.84
N ARG A 150 -8.61 -8.05 -14.88
CA ARG A 150 -8.28 -8.93 -16.01
C ARG A 150 -8.97 -10.29 -15.96
N SER A 151 -9.42 -10.73 -14.79
CA SER A 151 -9.96 -12.10 -14.63
C SER A 151 -11.44 -12.20 -14.96
N ARG A 152 -12.28 -11.26 -14.49
CA ARG A 152 -13.74 -11.37 -14.57
C ARG A 152 -14.44 -10.01 -14.61
N PRO A 153 -15.67 -9.95 -15.14
CA PRO A 153 -16.57 -8.82 -14.88
C PRO A 153 -16.78 -8.63 -13.37
N ALA A 154 -16.60 -7.41 -12.89
CA ALA A 154 -16.79 -7.06 -11.48
C ALA A 154 -17.07 -5.56 -11.32
N ALA A 155 -17.94 -5.20 -10.39
CA ALA A 155 -18.08 -3.84 -9.92
C ALA A 155 -17.07 -3.59 -8.80
N VAL A 156 -16.07 -2.77 -9.06
CA VAL A 156 -14.99 -2.43 -8.10
C VAL A 156 -15.21 -1.01 -7.61
N VAL A 157 -15.37 -0.84 -6.31
CA VAL A 157 -15.46 0.47 -5.67
C VAL A 157 -14.19 0.73 -4.87
N THR A 158 -13.46 1.80 -5.22
CA THR A 158 -12.28 2.24 -4.47
C THR A 158 -12.64 3.41 -3.56
N VAL A 159 -12.23 3.30 -2.29
CA VAL A 159 -12.40 4.34 -1.26
C VAL A 159 -11.02 4.87 -0.90
N GLU A 160 -10.63 5.98 -1.54
CA GLU A 160 -9.29 6.57 -1.43
C GLU A 160 -9.33 8.08 -1.65
N SER A 161 -8.52 8.83 -0.92
CA SER A 161 -8.32 10.26 -1.15
C SER A 161 -6.88 10.70 -0.84
N PRO A 162 -6.13 11.20 -1.84
CA PRO A 162 -6.37 11.03 -3.28
C PRO A 162 -6.08 9.60 -3.75
N ALA A 163 -6.66 9.18 -4.89
CA ALA A 163 -6.33 7.88 -5.47
C ALA A 163 -4.84 7.78 -5.80
N GLU A 164 -4.20 6.69 -5.36
CA GLU A 164 -2.79 6.45 -5.65
C GLU A 164 -2.59 5.73 -7.00
N PHE A 165 -3.58 4.94 -7.44
CA PHE A 165 -3.60 4.31 -8.76
C PHE A 165 -4.91 4.59 -9.48
N VAL A 166 -4.84 4.67 -10.80
CA VAL A 166 -6.02 4.73 -11.67
C VAL A 166 -6.02 3.47 -12.51
N HIS A 167 -7.01 2.64 -12.28
CA HIS A 167 -7.19 1.42 -13.07
C HIS A 167 -7.89 1.74 -14.39
N GLU A 168 -7.31 1.31 -15.50
CA GLU A 168 -7.99 1.32 -16.79
C GLU A 168 -8.96 0.13 -16.82
N PRO A 169 -10.28 0.34 -17.06
CA PRO A 169 -11.24 -0.75 -17.17
C PRO A 169 -10.85 -1.73 -18.28
N ASP A 170 -10.84 -3.04 -17.97
CA ASP A 170 -10.76 -4.13 -18.92
C ASP A 170 -12.07 -4.94 -18.83
N LYS A 171 -12.19 -5.83 -17.84
CA LYS A 171 -13.44 -6.56 -17.57
C LYS A 171 -14.24 -5.97 -16.43
N ALA A 172 -13.60 -5.21 -15.51
CA ALA A 172 -14.24 -4.62 -14.36
C ALA A 172 -14.70 -3.18 -14.62
N LEU A 173 -15.79 -2.80 -13.96
CA LEU A 173 -16.25 -1.41 -13.84
C LEU A 173 -15.64 -0.80 -12.57
N PHE A 174 -15.10 0.40 -12.67
CA PHE A 174 -14.51 1.11 -11.54
C PHE A 174 -15.36 2.32 -11.14
N THR A 175 -15.66 2.41 -9.86
CA THR A 175 -16.25 3.59 -9.23
C THR A 175 -15.37 4.03 -8.09
N ARG A 176 -15.10 5.33 -8.00
CA ARG A 176 -14.34 5.90 -6.89
C ARG A 176 -15.27 6.67 -5.96
N VAL A 177 -15.17 6.38 -4.67
CA VAL A 177 -15.83 7.12 -3.60
C VAL A 177 -14.74 7.83 -2.78
N ASP A 178 -14.82 9.16 -2.72
CA ASP A 178 -13.95 9.95 -1.85
C ASP A 178 -14.48 9.88 -0.42
N PRO A 179 -13.67 9.46 0.57
CA PRO A 179 -14.10 9.40 1.97
C PRO A 179 -14.39 10.78 2.55
N GLY A 180 -13.88 11.87 1.94
CA GLY A 180 -13.99 13.21 2.47
C GLY A 180 -13.12 13.41 3.72
N LEU A 181 -13.36 14.52 4.42
CA LEU A 181 -12.64 14.87 5.64
C LEU A 181 -13.41 14.38 6.89
N GLY A 182 -12.66 14.09 7.96
CA GLY A 182 -13.20 13.76 9.27
C GLY A 182 -13.11 12.27 9.63
N ALA A 183 -13.22 11.99 10.94
CA ALA A 183 -13.00 10.66 11.53
C ALA A 183 -13.97 9.58 11.01
N ASP A 184 -15.18 9.96 10.59
CA ASP A 184 -16.18 9.01 10.07
C ASP A 184 -16.18 8.92 8.53
N GLY A 185 -15.23 9.58 7.86
CA GLY A 185 -15.18 9.66 6.40
C GLY A 185 -15.12 8.29 5.74
N ALA A 186 -14.20 7.44 6.20
CA ALA A 186 -14.05 6.08 5.68
C ALA A 186 -15.31 5.23 5.90
N THR A 187 -15.96 5.35 7.07
CA THR A 187 -17.21 4.64 7.38
C THR A 187 -18.33 5.01 6.43
N ARG A 188 -18.61 6.33 6.29
CA ARG A 188 -19.64 6.82 5.35
C ARG A 188 -19.33 6.42 3.91
N ALA A 189 -18.05 6.38 3.53
CA ALA A 189 -17.64 5.97 2.20
C ALA A 189 -17.88 4.47 1.96
N VAL A 190 -17.68 3.61 2.96
CA VAL A 190 -18.03 2.18 2.87
C VAL A 190 -19.53 1.99 2.73
N ASP A 191 -20.34 2.73 3.51
CA ASP A 191 -21.80 2.64 3.41
C ASP A 191 -22.29 3.12 2.01
N ARG A 192 -21.74 4.21 1.48
CA ARG A 192 -22.01 4.65 0.09
C ARG A 192 -21.52 3.64 -0.95
N ALA A 193 -20.38 3.00 -0.72
CA ALA A 193 -19.88 1.96 -1.61
C ALA A 193 -20.85 0.77 -1.68
N LEU A 194 -21.46 0.38 -0.57
CA LEU A 194 -22.44 -0.71 -0.51
C LEU A 194 -23.71 -0.39 -1.32
N GLU A 195 -24.12 0.88 -1.40
CA GLU A 195 -25.27 1.31 -2.22
C GLU A 195 -25.04 1.10 -3.73
N LEU A 196 -23.78 0.95 -4.16
CA LEU A 196 -23.40 0.76 -5.56
C LEU A 196 -23.31 -0.73 -5.97
N ASP A 197 -23.77 -1.65 -5.13
CA ASP A 197 -23.76 -3.10 -5.34
C ASP A 197 -22.39 -3.65 -5.79
N PRO A 198 -21.29 -3.39 -5.05
CA PRO A 198 -19.95 -3.76 -5.46
C PRO A 198 -19.68 -5.27 -5.29
N ASP A 199 -18.88 -5.85 -6.17
CA ASP A 199 -18.25 -7.16 -5.96
C ASP A 199 -16.99 -7.05 -5.09
N LEU A 200 -16.26 -5.92 -5.23
CA LEU A 200 -15.02 -5.64 -4.51
C LEU A 200 -15.02 -4.21 -4.00
N ILE A 201 -14.75 -4.04 -2.72
CA ILE A 201 -14.47 -2.74 -2.10
C ILE A 201 -12.99 -2.67 -1.75
N VAL A 202 -12.30 -1.64 -2.22
CA VAL A 202 -10.88 -1.39 -1.93
C VAL A 202 -10.77 -0.17 -1.02
N LEU A 203 -10.25 -0.37 0.19
CA LEU A 203 -9.99 0.72 1.13
C LEU A 203 -8.50 1.07 1.11
N GLY A 204 -8.17 2.32 0.79
CA GLY A 204 -6.80 2.81 0.76
C GLY A 204 -6.09 2.65 2.11
N GLU A 205 -6.75 3.00 3.21
CA GLU A 205 -6.29 2.74 4.57
C GLU A 205 -7.50 2.53 5.50
N LEU A 206 -7.44 1.50 6.33
CA LEU A 206 -8.43 1.23 7.36
C LEU A 206 -8.10 2.07 8.59
N ASP A 207 -9.00 2.96 8.95
CA ASP A 207 -8.90 3.73 10.18
C ASP A 207 -8.98 2.80 11.41
N ARG A 208 -8.13 3.08 12.40
CA ARG A 208 -8.06 2.30 13.63
C ARG A 208 -9.15 2.75 14.61
N THR A 209 -10.40 2.64 14.16
CA THR A 209 -11.59 2.94 14.97
C THR A 209 -12.54 1.75 14.95
N GLU A 210 -13.31 1.59 16.03
CA GLU A 210 -14.31 0.52 16.07
C GLU A 210 -15.40 0.71 15.01
N VAL A 211 -15.73 1.97 14.70
CA VAL A 211 -16.77 2.28 13.71
C VAL A 211 -16.33 1.88 12.30
N ALA A 212 -15.08 2.17 11.93
CA ALA A 212 -14.52 1.76 10.64
C ALA A 212 -14.43 0.23 10.52
N LEU A 213 -13.99 -0.46 11.57
CA LEU A 213 -13.96 -1.91 11.62
C LEU A 213 -15.37 -2.51 11.47
N ALA A 214 -16.35 -1.95 12.16
CA ALA A 214 -17.74 -2.39 12.06
C ALA A 214 -18.31 -2.21 10.65
N ALA A 215 -17.97 -1.11 9.95
CA ALA A 215 -18.37 -0.89 8.56
C ALA A 215 -17.79 -1.94 7.60
N VAL A 216 -16.49 -2.24 7.74
CA VAL A 216 -15.83 -3.30 6.96
C VAL A 216 -16.46 -4.67 7.22
N LEU A 217 -16.74 -5.00 8.49
CA LEU A 217 -17.39 -6.27 8.83
C LEU A 217 -18.79 -6.36 8.23
N ARG A 218 -19.60 -5.28 8.25
CA ARG A 218 -20.91 -5.24 7.58
C ARG A 218 -20.77 -5.52 6.08
N ALA A 219 -19.78 -4.91 5.42
CA ALA A 219 -19.54 -5.12 3.99
C ALA A 219 -19.21 -6.58 3.68
N VAL A 220 -18.35 -7.23 4.48
CA VAL A 220 -18.01 -8.64 4.32
C VAL A 220 -19.22 -9.57 4.61
N GLU A 221 -19.96 -9.28 5.67
CA GLU A 221 -21.15 -10.05 6.07
C GLU A 221 -22.29 -9.94 5.04
N SER A 222 -22.35 -8.84 4.28
CA SER A 222 -23.24 -8.70 3.13
C SER A 222 -22.77 -9.48 1.87
N GLY A 223 -21.69 -10.25 2.00
CA GLY A 223 -21.16 -11.12 0.93
C GLY A 223 -20.14 -10.46 0.01
N ARG A 224 -19.63 -9.28 0.35
CA ARG A 224 -18.65 -8.54 -0.48
C ARG A 224 -17.22 -8.98 -0.18
N HIS A 225 -16.34 -8.85 -1.17
CA HIS A 225 -14.91 -8.93 -0.94
C HIS A 225 -14.40 -7.53 -0.57
N VAL A 226 -13.64 -7.44 0.52
CA VAL A 226 -13.01 -6.19 0.96
C VAL A 226 -11.50 -6.37 1.00
N VAL A 227 -10.78 -5.52 0.27
CA VAL A 227 -9.32 -5.41 0.34
C VAL A 227 -8.98 -4.07 0.99
N ALA A 228 -8.39 -4.12 2.19
CA ALA A 228 -8.03 -2.91 2.93
C ALA A 228 -6.55 -2.88 3.28
N SER A 229 -5.97 -1.69 3.50
CA SER A 229 -4.62 -1.61 4.06
C SER A 229 -4.61 -1.10 5.50
N MET A 230 -3.59 -1.50 6.26
CA MET A 230 -3.38 -1.02 7.63
C MET A 230 -1.88 -0.87 7.92
N ARG A 231 -1.50 0.10 8.74
CA ARG A 231 -0.10 0.28 9.17
C ARG A 231 0.20 -0.58 10.38
N THR A 232 0.91 -1.67 10.15
CA THR A 232 1.46 -2.53 11.20
C THR A 232 2.64 -3.34 10.67
N SER A 233 3.42 -3.97 11.53
CA SER A 233 4.71 -4.57 11.17
C SER A 233 4.63 -6.04 10.74
N SER A 234 3.56 -6.76 11.09
CA SER A 234 3.38 -8.19 10.81
C SER A 234 1.91 -8.61 10.82
N THR A 235 1.63 -9.82 10.36
CA THR A 235 0.28 -10.41 10.36
C THR A 235 -0.23 -10.65 11.77
N ILE A 236 0.61 -11.14 12.68
CA ILE A 236 0.25 -11.39 14.09
C ILE A 236 -0.10 -10.07 14.78
N ARG A 237 0.72 -9.03 14.59
CA ARG A 237 0.42 -7.70 15.12
C ARG A 237 -0.85 -7.12 14.56
N ALA A 238 -1.20 -7.40 13.30
CA ALA A 238 -2.47 -6.98 12.74
C ALA A 238 -3.66 -7.64 13.46
N LEU A 239 -3.59 -8.95 13.72
CA LEU A 239 -4.62 -9.68 14.47
C LEU A 239 -4.87 -9.10 15.87
N GLU A 240 -3.81 -8.67 16.57
CA GLU A 240 -3.91 -7.98 17.87
C GLU A 240 -4.56 -6.60 17.71
N GLN A 241 -3.99 -5.78 16.83
CA GLN A 241 -4.34 -4.36 16.69
C GLN A 241 -5.75 -4.11 16.13
N LEU A 242 -6.33 -5.05 15.40
CA LEU A 242 -7.72 -4.96 14.96
C LEU A 242 -8.73 -4.87 16.11
N LEU A 243 -8.39 -5.40 17.28
CA LEU A 243 -9.24 -5.37 18.46
C LEU A 243 -8.89 -4.24 19.45
N ASP A 244 -7.79 -3.49 19.20
CA ASP A 244 -7.39 -2.40 20.11
C ASP A 244 -8.49 -1.33 20.31
N PRO A 245 -9.15 -0.84 19.22
CA PRO A 245 -10.15 0.20 19.36
C PRO A 245 -11.50 -0.28 19.92
N VAL A 246 -11.67 -1.59 20.09
CA VAL A 246 -12.94 -2.20 20.48
C VAL A 246 -13.09 -2.18 22.02
N ALA A 247 -14.24 -1.72 22.50
CA ALA A 247 -14.55 -1.74 23.92
C ALA A 247 -14.52 -3.16 24.49
N PRO A 248 -14.00 -3.37 25.72
CA PRO A 248 -13.77 -4.70 26.30
C PRO A 248 -14.99 -5.63 26.22
N GLU A 249 -16.18 -5.09 26.46
CA GLU A 249 -17.44 -5.83 26.49
C GLU A 249 -17.83 -6.37 25.11
N ARG A 250 -17.36 -5.74 24.03
CA ARG A 250 -17.64 -6.10 22.64
C ARG A 250 -16.52 -6.91 21.98
N LYS A 251 -15.32 -6.98 22.60
CA LYS A 251 -14.15 -7.64 21.99
C LYS A 251 -14.43 -9.08 21.58
N SER A 252 -15.10 -9.87 22.39
CA SER A 252 -15.39 -11.28 22.07
C SER A 252 -16.30 -11.40 20.84
N ALA A 253 -17.36 -10.60 20.77
CA ALA A 253 -18.29 -10.61 19.64
C ALA A 253 -17.63 -10.12 18.35
N ILE A 254 -16.88 -9.02 18.40
CA ILE A 254 -16.15 -8.51 17.23
C ILE A 254 -15.05 -9.47 16.77
N LYS A 255 -14.36 -10.12 17.71
CA LYS A 255 -13.36 -11.15 17.40
C LYS A 255 -13.96 -12.34 16.66
N ALA A 256 -15.12 -12.81 17.07
CA ALA A 256 -15.82 -13.89 16.37
C ALA A 256 -16.19 -13.50 14.93
N ARG A 257 -16.70 -12.28 14.73
CA ARG A 257 -16.99 -11.73 13.40
C ARG A 257 -15.72 -11.59 12.55
N LEU A 258 -14.63 -11.08 13.11
CA LEU A 258 -13.33 -11.00 12.44
C LEU A 258 -12.82 -12.38 12.04
N ALA A 259 -12.86 -13.35 12.94
CA ALA A 259 -12.43 -14.72 12.63
C ALA A 259 -13.21 -15.33 11.46
N ALA A 260 -14.52 -15.03 11.35
CA ALA A 260 -15.34 -15.47 10.23
C ALA A 260 -15.05 -14.69 8.93
N ALA A 261 -14.79 -13.38 9.03
CA ALA A 261 -14.59 -12.47 7.90
C ALA A 261 -13.21 -12.56 7.28
N LEU A 262 -12.16 -12.78 8.09
CA LEU A 262 -10.77 -12.78 7.63
C LEU A 262 -10.48 -13.93 6.66
N GLU A 263 -10.12 -13.56 5.43
CA GLU A 263 -9.60 -14.47 4.40
C GLU A 263 -8.08 -14.53 4.45
N ALA A 264 -7.42 -13.36 4.58
CA ALA A 264 -5.98 -13.29 4.73
C ALA A 264 -5.50 -11.96 5.32
N ILE A 265 -4.28 -11.98 5.86
CA ILE A 265 -3.49 -10.80 6.14
C ILE A 265 -2.15 -10.98 5.42
N VAL A 266 -1.78 -9.98 4.61
CA VAL A 266 -0.53 -9.96 3.82
C VAL A 266 0.33 -8.84 4.35
N ALA A 267 1.41 -9.17 5.03
CA ALA A 267 2.36 -8.18 5.53
C ALA A 267 3.54 -8.02 4.58
N LEU A 268 4.02 -6.79 4.44
CA LEU A 268 5.00 -6.38 3.44
C LEU A 268 6.19 -5.67 4.05
N ARG A 269 7.38 -6.08 3.63
CA ARG A 269 8.65 -5.35 3.78
C ARG A 269 9.28 -5.21 2.40
N LEU A 270 10.16 -4.22 2.20
CA LEU A 270 10.92 -4.06 0.95
C LEU A 270 12.40 -4.28 1.22
N ALA A 271 12.98 -5.28 0.59
CA ALA A 271 14.41 -5.55 0.60
C ALA A 271 15.12 -4.83 -0.54
N THR A 272 16.28 -4.28 -0.24
CA THR A 272 17.22 -3.77 -1.24
C THR A 272 17.98 -4.95 -1.85
N THR A 273 17.92 -5.12 -3.17
CA THR A 273 18.64 -6.17 -3.87
C THR A 273 20.10 -5.77 -4.09
N LYS A 274 20.98 -6.76 -4.29
CA LYS A 274 22.40 -6.49 -4.61
C LYS A 274 22.58 -5.71 -5.92
N GLU A 275 21.61 -5.78 -6.81
CA GLU A 275 21.60 -5.06 -8.09
C GLU A 275 21.09 -3.61 -7.97
N GLY A 276 20.77 -3.15 -6.74
CA GLY A 276 20.30 -1.79 -6.45
C GLY A 276 18.80 -1.57 -6.62
N GLY A 277 18.02 -2.61 -6.92
CA GLY A 277 16.55 -2.57 -6.97
C GLY A 277 15.91 -2.83 -5.61
N ARG A 278 14.57 -2.91 -5.59
CA ARG A 278 13.78 -3.31 -4.41
C ARG A 278 12.91 -4.51 -4.74
N ARG A 279 12.82 -5.46 -3.81
CA ARG A 279 11.92 -6.61 -3.91
C ARG A 279 11.04 -6.74 -2.67
N PRO A 280 9.76 -7.12 -2.83
CA PRO A 280 8.89 -7.38 -1.70
C PRO A 280 9.34 -8.64 -0.94
N VAL A 281 9.34 -8.52 0.37
CA VAL A 281 9.38 -9.64 1.31
C VAL A 281 8.00 -9.71 1.93
N VAL A 282 7.37 -10.87 1.85
CA VAL A 282 5.93 -11.02 2.12
C VAL A 282 5.71 -12.07 3.18
N GLU A 283 4.91 -11.73 4.18
CA GLU A 283 4.37 -12.65 5.16
C GLU A 283 2.87 -12.80 4.91
N VAL A 284 2.36 -14.03 4.92
CA VAL A 284 0.96 -14.33 4.61
C VAL A 284 0.34 -15.19 5.70
N PHE A 285 -0.68 -14.64 6.35
CA PHE A 285 -1.63 -15.38 7.18
C PHE A 285 -2.88 -15.71 6.36
N ARG A 286 -3.42 -16.92 6.51
CA ARG A 286 -4.68 -17.36 5.91
C ARG A 286 -5.72 -17.68 6.98
N GLY A 287 -6.95 -17.19 6.77
CA GLY A 287 -8.11 -17.45 7.62
C GLY A 287 -8.68 -18.87 7.41
N LEU A 288 -7.85 -19.89 7.58
CA LEU A 288 -8.25 -21.29 7.52
C LEU A 288 -9.01 -21.70 8.79
N HIS A 289 -9.72 -22.81 8.75
CA HIS A 289 -10.49 -23.29 9.92
C HIS A 289 -9.60 -23.35 11.18
N GLN A 290 -8.44 -23.99 11.08
CA GLN A 290 -7.51 -24.13 12.20
C GLN A 290 -6.99 -22.80 12.74
N THR A 291 -6.61 -21.85 11.86
CA THR A 291 -6.12 -20.53 12.28
C THR A 291 -7.22 -19.68 12.90
N ARG A 292 -8.48 -19.84 12.45
CA ARG A 292 -9.66 -19.18 13.06
C ARG A 292 -9.91 -19.67 14.48
N GLU A 293 -9.84 -20.98 14.71
CA GLU A 293 -9.99 -21.56 16.05
C GLU A 293 -8.87 -21.08 17.00
N LEU A 294 -7.61 -21.09 16.54
CA LEU A 294 -6.49 -20.59 17.33
C LEU A 294 -6.62 -19.09 17.61
N TYR A 295 -7.09 -18.30 16.65
CA TYR A 295 -7.35 -16.88 16.87
C TYR A 295 -8.41 -16.66 17.93
N LEU A 296 -9.52 -17.37 17.86
CA LEU A 296 -10.59 -17.30 18.87
C LEU A 296 -10.09 -17.69 20.26
N ALA A 297 -9.20 -18.68 20.34
CA ALA A 297 -8.60 -19.17 21.58
C ALA A 297 -7.44 -18.28 22.11
N ASN A 298 -7.11 -17.14 21.49
CA ASN A 298 -5.94 -16.28 21.80
C ASN A 298 -4.58 -16.99 21.67
N ARG A 299 -4.48 -18.01 20.82
CA ARG A 299 -3.25 -18.80 20.64
C ARG A 299 -2.44 -18.29 19.44
N LEU A 300 -1.97 -17.02 19.51
CA LEU A 300 -1.27 -16.35 18.40
C LEU A 300 0.08 -16.99 18.10
N ASP A 301 0.80 -17.49 19.13
CA ASP A 301 2.08 -18.18 18.94
C ASP A 301 1.91 -19.47 18.14
N ASP A 302 0.77 -20.16 18.30
CA ASP A 302 0.49 -21.36 17.52
C ASP A 302 0.12 -21.03 16.08
N ILE A 303 -0.51 -19.89 15.84
CA ILE A 303 -0.70 -19.37 14.47
C ILE A 303 0.65 -19.12 13.81
N ALA A 304 1.61 -18.48 14.52
CA ALA A 304 2.94 -18.25 14.00
C ALA A 304 3.65 -19.58 13.64
N ARG A 305 3.55 -20.60 14.48
CA ARG A 305 4.09 -21.93 14.18
C ARG A 305 3.45 -22.59 12.96
N LEU A 306 2.13 -22.42 12.76
CA LEU A 306 1.44 -22.93 11.55
C LEU A 306 1.91 -22.21 10.29
N MET A 307 2.17 -20.90 10.38
CA MET A 307 2.70 -20.11 9.26
C MET A 307 4.09 -20.59 8.86
N ALA A 308 4.95 -20.93 9.82
CA ALA A 308 6.25 -21.53 9.59
C ALA A 308 6.16 -22.83 8.78
N GLY A 309 5.08 -23.61 8.97
CA GLY A 309 4.78 -24.83 8.22
C GLY A 309 4.32 -24.60 6.76
N GLN A 310 4.09 -23.37 6.33
CA GLN A 310 3.65 -22.97 4.98
C GLN A 310 2.33 -23.62 4.50
N GLN A 311 1.48 -24.09 5.41
CA GLN A 311 0.21 -24.71 5.06
C GLN A 311 -0.74 -23.72 4.37
N GLY A 312 -1.44 -24.14 3.32
CA GLY A 312 -2.43 -23.32 2.64
C GLY A 312 -1.92 -22.03 2.00
N GLY A 313 -0.63 -21.96 1.66
CA GLY A 313 -0.01 -20.78 1.07
C GLY A 313 0.40 -19.71 2.11
N MET A 314 0.37 -20.05 3.40
CA MET A 314 0.95 -19.20 4.45
C MET A 314 2.47 -19.10 4.30
N GLN A 315 3.05 -17.99 4.75
CA GLN A 315 4.47 -17.70 4.55
C GLN A 315 4.96 -16.75 5.63
N GLU A 316 6.24 -16.90 6.04
CA GLU A 316 6.92 -16.02 6.99
C GLU A 316 7.98 -15.17 6.30
N PHE A 317 8.27 -13.98 6.88
CA PHE A 317 9.32 -13.10 6.40
C PHE A 317 10.70 -13.77 6.40
N ASP A 318 11.09 -14.37 7.52
CA ASP A 318 12.46 -14.83 7.73
C ASP A 318 12.80 -15.99 6.80
N ARG A 319 11.83 -16.86 6.55
CA ARG A 319 12.02 -17.95 5.58
C ARG A 319 12.19 -17.45 4.15
N GLN A 320 11.42 -16.41 3.75
CA GLN A 320 11.61 -15.81 2.43
C GLN A 320 12.95 -15.08 2.34
N LEU A 321 13.34 -14.34 3.39
CA LEU A 321 14.65 -13.67 3.46
C LEU A 321 15.80 -14.66 3.31
N LEU A 322 15.71 -15.81 3.99
CA LEU A 322 16.70 -16.89 3.84
C LEU A 322 16.78 -17.42 2.41
N ALA A 323 15.63 -17.64 1.79
CA ALA A 323 15.56 -18.08 0.38
C ALA A 323 16.18 -17.03 -0.57
N MET A 324 15.85 -15.74 -0.39
CA MET A 324 16.40 -14.64 -1.18
C MET A 324 17.92 -14.50 -0.97
N TYR A 325 18.41 -14.69 0.24
CA TYR A 325 19.85 -14.70 0.52
C TYR A 325 20.56 -15.86 -0.17
N ARG A 326 20.03 -17.09 -0.05
CA ARG A 326 20.57 -18.28 -0.70
C ARG A 326 20.58 -18.16 -2.23
N ALA A 327 19.57 -17.50 -2.80
CA ALA A 327 19.50 -17.16 -4.21
C ALA A 327 20.40 -15.98 -4.63
N GLY A 328 21.17 -15.40 -3.69
CA GLY A 328 22.08 -14.29 -3.97
C GLY A 328 21.41 -12.94 -4.24
N GLN A 329 20.10 -12.82 -4.05
CA GLN A 329 19.32 -11.63 -4.35
C GLN A 329 19.53 -10.49 -3.34
N VAL A 330 19.70 -10.82 -2.06
CA VAL A 330 19.95 -9.86 -0.98
C VAL A 330 21.25 -10.16 -0.24
N SER A 331 21.80 -9.15 0.44
CA SER A 331 22.95 -9.36 1.32
C SER A 331 22.51 -9.96 2.67
N GLY A 332 23.44 -10.60 3.40
CA GLY A 332 23.16 -11.08 4.75
C GLY A 332 22.77 -9.94 5.71
N THR A 333 23.44 -8.79 5.59
CA THR A 333 23.11 -7.59 6.37
C THR A 333 21.68 -7.10 6.11
N GLU A 334 21.27 -7.08 4.85
CA GLU A 334 19.91 -6.66 4.49
C GLU A 334 18.87 -7.68 4.96
N ALA A 335 19.16 -8.98 4.86
CA ALA A 335 18.29 -10.03 5.39
C ALA A 335 18.07 -9.88 6.89
N LEU A 336 19.17 -9.71 7.67
CA LEU A 336 19.08 -9.50 9.12
C LEU A 336 18.37 -8.20 9.51
N ARG A 337 18.58 -7.13 8.77
CA ARG A 337 17.88 -5.84 8.98
C ARG A 337 16.36 -5.97 8.86
N LEU A 338 15.89 -6.85 7.99
CA LEU A 338 14.48 -7.07 7.71
C LEU A 338 13.88 -8.27 8.43
N ALA A 339 14.68 -9.03 9.18
CA ALA A 339 14.22 -10.21 9.88
C ALA A 339 13.21 -9.87 10.99
N THR A 340 12.36 -10.83 11.30
CA THR A 340 11.49 -10.81 12.48
C THR A 340 12.29 -11.30 13.70
N ASP A 341 13.09 -12.35 13.50
CA ASP A 341 14.05 -12.85 14.47
C ASP A 341 15.47 -12.84 13.86
N PRO A 342 16.24 -11.74 14.03
CA PRO A 342 17.59 -11.63 13.48
C PRO A 342 18.59 -12.64 14.03
N GLU A 343 18.40 -13.11 15.27
CA GLU A 343 19.32 -14.08 15.90
C GLU A 343 19.12 -15.47 15.28
N ALA A 344 17.88 -15.94 15.20
CA ALA A 344 17.56 -17.21 14.57
C ALA A 344 17.96 -17.22 13.08
N LEU A 345 17.58 -16.16 12.32
CA LEU A 345 17.97 -16.05 10.92
C LEU A 345 19.50 -16.00 10.75
N GLY A 346 20.21 -15.28 11.65
CA GLY A 346 21.68 -15.18 11.63
C GLY A 346 22.36 -16.54 11.77
N ALA A 347 21.86 -17.38 12.66
CA ALA A 347 22.36 -18.75 12.82
C ALA A 347 22.17 -19.58 11.54
N GLU A 348 21.01 -19.48 10.87
CA GLU A 348 20.73 -20.18 9.62
C GLU A 348 21.59 -19.66 8.44
N LEU A 349 21.84 -18.36 8.37
CA LEU A 349 22.73 -17.77 7.37
C LEU A 349 24.18 -18.26 7.50
N GLN A 350 24.66 -18.48 8.74
CA GLN A 350 25.99 -19.00 9.02
C GLN A 350 26.09 -20.51 8.74
N ALA A 351 25.07 -21.27 9.11
CA ALA A 351 25.02 -22.72 8.84
C ALA A 351 25.07 -23.03 7.32
N GLY A 352 24.41 -22.22 6.50
CA GLY A 352 24.44 -22.35 5.05
C GLY A 352 25.75 -21.92 4.37
N ARG A 353 26.70 -21.33 5.11
CA ARG A 353 28.04 -20.95 4.62
C ARG A 353 29.11 -22.02 4.83
N ARG A 354 28.85 -23.06 5.63
CA ARG A 354 29.80 -24.14 5.79
C ARG A 354 29.84 -24.92 4.48
N PRO A 355 31.02 -25.01 3.79
CA PRO A 355 31.18 -25.93 2.67
C PRO A 355 30.90 -27.33 3.21
N ALA A 356 30.21 -28.15 2.42
CA ALA A 356 30.11 -29.58 2.69
C ALA A 356 31.52 -30.12 2.82
N ALA A 357 31.85 -30.66 3.99
CA ALA A 357 33.14 -31.28 4.32
C ALA A 357 33.32 -32.58 3.51
#